data_6a59f3c5aa08c592ed70966b44e9adcb
#
_entry.id   6a59f3c5aa08c592ed70966b44e9adcb
#
_cell.length_a   1.000
_cell.length_b   1.000
_cell.length_c   1.000
_cell.angle_alpha   90.00
_cell.angle_beta   90.00
_cell.angle_gamma   90.00
#
_symmetry.space_group_name_H-M   'P 1'
#
loop_
_entity.id
_entity.type
_entity.pdbx_description
1 polymer ?
#
loop_
_entity_poly.entity_id
_entity_poly.type
_entity_poly.pdbx_seq_one_letter_code
_entity_poly.pdbx_strand_id
1 'polypeptide(L)'
;MKETLQLRDFLKYRFVSNVTYAPDGEHAAYVIATCDEKHNTYQQRLYVWDGKTHKQLTNGGKESMYLWEDKDTLLFSSLRDKQDQEAVENGEERTVFYRISLHGGEAIKAFTIPLVVTGIQKVSDGCYACTVDYDLNYSYCYSLDEEEKVKALKEKKDMEDYEILDELPFYGNGLGYTNKKRNSLFLYEENSDTLTRISTDIMDVMDVKWDKEKQLLYYTGEVRIQHKQTGRQGIYVYDMKAGTSKCIFDQGEYMISGIEPWGEELLVIASDGRRYGINENAQFYFLKKRKLELFAANEDSLWGSVGSDCRLGGGKSSCLYQDKYYFITTRRHEAHIYALDKQGDIQPVLELSGSVDAFDIHDKGLIFIGMQEDLLQELYQMDITNKTYQRISDYNMWVHETKTICPLEECNFTSDDITLYGWVMKPVGYEEGKQYPAILDIHGGPRTVYGTVFYHEMQVWANQGYFVFFMNPRGSDGRGNGFADINGKYGTIDYEDLMKFTDVVLERYPAIDQQRVGVTGGSYGGFMTNWIIGHTNRFKAAASQRSIANWISFAHTSDIGEFFTKDQQQADTWESVEDL
;
A
#
# COMPACT_ATOMS: atom_id res chain seq x y z
N MET A 1 -10.62 31.64 -18.44
CA MET A 1 -9.41 31.46 -17.62
C MET A 1 -9.70 30.30 -16.65
N LYS A 2 -8.74 29.38 -16.49
CA LYS A 2 -8.85 28.35 -15.46
C LYS A 2 -8.75 28.97 -14.06
N GLU A 3 -9.45 28.38 -13.11
CA GLU A 3 -9.41 28.83 -11.71
C GLU A 3 -8.14 28.34 -11.01
N THR A 4 -7.73 29.00 -9.94
CA THR A 4 -6.68 28.48 -9.05
C THR A 4 -7.16 27.23 -8.35
N LEU A 5 -6.26 26.27 -8.18
CA LEU A 5 -6.53 25.07 -7.37
C LEU A 5 -6.58 25.44 -5.89
N GLN A 6 -7.61 24.98 -5.20
CA GLN A 6 -7.86 25.25 -3.78
C GLN A 6 -7.71 23.98 -2.94
N LEU A 7 -7.31 24.13 -1.67
CA LEU A 7 -7.21 23.01 -0.73
C LEU A 7 -8.47 22.12 -0.71
N ARG A 8 -9.67 22.73 -0.76
CA ARG A 8 -10.94 22.03 -0.73
C ARG A 8 -11.33 21.33 -2.04
N ASP A 9 -10.60 21.53 -3.13
CA ASP A 9 -10.84 20.79 -4.37
C ASP A 9 -10.53 19.30 -4.18
N PHE A 10 -9.63 18.95 -3.25
CA PHE A 10 -9.35 17.57 -2.84
C PHE A 10 -10.63 16.78 -2.48
N LEU A 11 -11.62 17.42 -1.85
CA LEU A 11 -12.88 16.80 -1.45
C LEU A 11 -13.73 16.31 -2.62
N LYS A 12 -13.43 16.77 -3.84
CA LYS A 12 -14.16 16.41 -5.07
C LYS A 12 -13.49 15.27 -5.84
N TYR A 13 -12.26 14.87 -5.47
CA TYR A 13 -11.54 13.81 -6.16
C TYR A 13 -12.24 12.47 -6.03
N ARG A 14 -12.06 11.66 -7.04
CA ARG A 14 -12.49 10.26 -7.07
C ARG A 14 -11.25 9.39 -7.05
N PHE A 15 -11.12 8.63 -5.98
CA PHE A 15 -9.99 7.72 -5.79
C PHE A 15 -10.38 6.36 -6.32
N VAL A 16 -9.64 5.88 -7.31
CA VAL A 16 -9.92 4.60 -7.96
C VAL A 16 -9.01 3.53 -7.38
N SER A 17 -9.56 2.37 -7.05
CA SER A 17 -8.80 1.27 -6.45
C SER A 17 -9.36 -0.10 -6.83
N ASN A 18 -8.56 -1.15 -6.59
CA ASN A 18 -8.97 -2.56 -6.62
C ASN A 18 -9.67 -2.97 -7.92
N VAL A 19 -8.98 -2.83 -9.07
CA VAL A 19 -9.53 -3.24 -10.37
C VAL A 19 -9.30 -4.74 -10.63
N THR A 20 -10.36 -5.47 -11.06
CA THR A 20 -10.27 -6.88 -11.46
C THR A 20 -11.16 -7.18 -12.65
N TYR A 21 -10.68 -7.98 -13.58
CA TYR A 21 -11.51 -8.53 -14.65
C TYR A 21 -12.50 -9.57 -14.13
N ALA A 22 -13.66 -9.63 -14.76
CA ALA A 22 -14.55 -10.79 -14.66
C ALA A 22 -13.87 -12.03 -15.28
N PRO A 23 -14.29 -13.26 -14.89
CA PRO A 23 -13.69 -14.50 -15.42
C PRO A 23 -13.73 -14.68 -16.94
N ASP A 24 -14.60 -13.96 -17.65
CA ASP A 24 -14.68 -13.97 -19.13
C ASP A 24 -13.89 -12.82 -19.79
N GLY A 25 -13.37 -11.88 -19.00
CA GLY A 25 -12.64 -10.71 -19.47
C GLY A 25 -13.47 -9.65 -20.18
N GLU A 26 -14.81 -9.79 -20.25
CA GLU A 26 -15.69 -8.82 -20.91
C GLU A 26 -16.01 -7.62 -20.02
N HIS A 27 -15.96 -7.81 -18.70
CA HIS A 27 -16.22 -6.77 -17.70
C HIS A 27 -15.02 -6.62 -16.77
N ALA A 28 -14.90 -5.43 -16.16
CA ALA A 28 -13.98 -5.23 -15.04
C ALA A 28 -14.68 -4.46 -13.91
N ALA A 29 -14.54 -4.95 -12.69
CA ALA A 29 -15.03 -4.27 -11.49
C ALA A 29 -13.90 -3.48 -10.83
N TYR A 30 -14.25 -2.41 -10.12
CA TYR A 30 -13.32 -1.58 -9.36
C TYR A 30 -14.08 -0.77 -8.30
N VAL A 31 -13.34 -0.15 -7.40
CA VAL A 31 -13.87 0.69 -6.32
C VAL A 31 -13.61 2.16 -6.63
N ILE A 32 -14.62 3.01 -6.41
CA ILE A 32 -14.43 4.45 -6.32
C ILE A 32 -14.71 4.90 -4.89
N ALA A 33 -13.73 5.58 -4.30
CA ALA A 33 -13.88 6.28 -3.04
C ALA A 33 -14.06 7.79 -3.26
N THR A 34 -14.93 8.40 -2.46
CA THR A 34 -15.19 9.85 -2.44
C THR A 34 -15.20 10.35 -1.02
N CYS A 35 -14.74 11.59 -0.78
CA CYS A 35 -14.78 12.20 0.54
C CYS A 35 -16.23 12.45 1.01
N ASP A 36 -16.50 12.13 2.27
CA ASP A 36 -17.70 12.54 3.01
C ASP A 36 -17.29 13.50 4.12
N GLU A 37 -17.26 14.78 3.81
CA GLU A 37 -16.83 15.84 4.74
C GLU A 37 -17.71 15.89 5.99
N LYS A 38 -19.01 15.63 5.85
CA LYS A 38 -19.98 15.72 6.96
C LYS A 38 -19.67 14.70 8.06
N HIS A 39 -19.26 13.48 7.65
CA HIS A 39 -18.98 12.38 8.58
C HIS A 39 -17.48 12.16 8.80
N ASN A 40 -16.61 12.99 8.19
CA ASN A 40 -15.16 12.88 8.23
C ASN A 40 -14.67 11.48 7.86
N THR A 41 -15.16 10.95 6.75
CA THR A 41 -14.87 9.61 6.26
C THR A 41 -14.84 9.56 4.74
N TYR A 42 -14.64 8.39 4.18
CA TYR A 42 -14.76 8.12 2.75
C TYR A 42 -15.94 7.20 2.49
N GLN A 43 -16.64 7.45 1.38
CA GLN A 43 -17.67 6.56 0.86
C GLN A 43 -17.09 5.77 -0.30
N GLN A 44 -17.14 4.45 -0.21
CA GLN A 44 -16.64 3.53 -1.22
C GLN A 44 -17.79 2.80 -1.90
N ARG A 45 -17.74 2.67 -3.22
CA ARG A 45 -18.78 2.05 -4.04
C ARG A 45 -18.18 1.23 -5.16
N LEU A 46 -18.85 0.15 -5.52
CA LEU A 46 -18.46 -0.71 -6.64
C LEU A 46 -18.97 -0.15 -7.96
N TYR A 47 -18.10 -0.16 -8.93
CA TYR A 47 -18.35 0.18 -10.32
C TYR A 47 -17.95 -0.99 -11.23
N VAL A 48 -18.56 -1.05 -12.40
CA VAL A 48 -18.20 -2.01 -13.45
C VAL A 48 -18.03 -1.26 -14.77
N TRP A 49 -16.99 -1.63 -15.50
CA TRP A 49 -16.76 -1.28 -16.89
C TRP A 49 -17.16 -2.46 -17.78
N ASP A 50 -17.96 -2.21 -18.83
CA ASP A 50 -18.48 -3.22 -19.77
C ASP A 50 -17.77 -3.23 -21.12
N GLY A 51 -16.56 -2.72 -21.18
CA GLY A 51 -15.81 -2.53 -22.42
C GLY A 51 -16.08 -1.19 -23.13
N LYS A 52 -17.10 -0.42 -22.69
CA LYS A 52 -17.49 0.87 -23.29
C LYS A 52 -17.92 1.90 -22.25
N THR A 53 -18.70 1.51 -21.28
CA THR A 53 -19.30 2.40 -20.29
C THR A 53 -19.00 1.98 -18.88
N HIS A 54 -19.00 2.95 -17.97
CA HIS A 54 -18.84 2.74 -16.54
C HIS A 54 -20.18 2.84 -15.84
N LYS A 55 -20.54 1.84 -15.06
CA LYS A 55 -21.78 1.78 -14.31
C LYS A 55 -21.52 1.62 -12.82
N GLN A 56 -22.09 2.50 -12.00
CA GLN A 56 -22.12 2.31 -10.55
C GLN A 56 -23.09 1.17 -10.20
N LEU A 57 -22.60 0.17 -9.43
CA LEU A 57 -23.41 -0.99 -9.02
C LEU A 57 -23.99 -0.82 -7.63
N THR A 58 -23.27 -0.20 -6.70
CA THR A 58 -23.66 -0.12 -5.30
C THR A 58 -23.73 1.33 -4.82
N ASN A 59 -24.47 1.58 -3.75
CA ASN A 59 -24.66 2.92 -3.17
C ASN A 59 -24.65 2.94 -1.63
N GLY A 60 -24.21 1.87 -0.96
CA GLY A 60 -24.16 1.81 0.50
C GLY A 60 -23.02 2.63 1.12
N GLY A 61 -21.96 2.89 0.37
CA GLY A 61 -20.85 3.74 0.77
C GLY A 61 -19.75 3.05 1.60
N LYS A 62 -19.86 1.74 1.81
CA LYS A 62 -18.86 0.92 2.54
C LYS A 62 -18.47 -0.34 1.77
N GLU A 63 -18.57 -0.34 0.46
CA GLU A 63 -18.29 -1.47 -0.41
C GLU A 63 -16.87 -1.36 -0.98
N SER A 64 -15.90 -1.96 -0.31
CA SER A 64 -14.48 -1.96 -0.74
C SER A 64 -13.91 -3.35 -1.02
N MET A 65 -14.43 -4.37 -0.34
CA MET A 65 -14.03 -5.77 -0.51
C MET A 65 -15.04 -6.48 -1.39
N TYR A 66 -14.58 -7.04 -2.49
CA TYR A 66 -15.42 -7.81 -3.42
C TYR A 66 -14.60 -8.90 -4.13
N LEU A 67 -15.32 -9.86 -4.71
CA LEU A 67 -14.79 -10.84 -5.65
C LEU A 67 -15.83 -11.21 -6.72
N TRP A 68 -15.37 -11.69 -7.86
CA TRP A 68 -16.22 -12.30 -8.87
C TRP A 68 -16.58 -13.74 -8.49
N GLU A 69 -17.86 -14.03 -8.31
CA GLU A 69 -18.33 -15.42 -8.14
C GLU A 69 -18.40 -16.14 -9.48
N ASP A 70 -18.87 -15.44 -10.49
CA ASP A 70 -18.90 -15.84 -11.90
C ASP A 70 -18.76 -14.62 -12.80
N LYS A 71 -18.99 -14.76 -14.11
CA LYS A 71 -18.83 -13.68 -15.08
C LYS A 71 -19.85 -12.52 -14.92
N ASP A 72 -20.96 -12.76 -14.25
CA ASP A 72 -22.10 -11.84 -14.14
C ASP A 72 -22.44 -11.46 -12.69
N THR A 73 -21.78 -12.07 -11.71
CA THR A 73 -22.13 -11.91 -10.29
C THR A 73 -20.93 -11.51 -9.45
N LEU A 74 -21.09 -10.44 -8.68
CA LEU A 74 -20.14 -10.02 -7.65
C LEU A 74 -20.65 -10.37 -6.26
N LEU A 75 -19.77 -10.93 -5.45
CA LEU A 75 -19.90 -11.02 -3.99
C LEU A 75 -19.14 -9.86 -3.37
N PHE A 76 -19.73 -9.14 -2.43
CA PHE A 76 -19.08 -8.02 -1.77
C PHE A 76 -19.55 -7.85 -0.32
N SER A 77 -18.70 -7.26 0.51
CA SER A 77 -19.04 -6.94 1.90
C SER A 77 -19.74 -5.60 2.00
N SER A 78 -20.79 -5.54 2.82
CA SER A 78 -21.49 -4.29 3.13
C SER A 78 -22.29 -4.43 4.43
N LEU A 79 -22.60 -3.32 5.09
CA LEU A 79 -23.39 -3.28 6.31
C LEU A 79 -24.68 -2.46 6.03
N ARG A 80 -25.70 -3.10 5.43
CA ARG A 80 -26.92 -2.46 4.93
C ARG A 80 -28.09 -2.60 5.86
N ASP A 81 -28.25 -3.77 6.46
CA ASP A 81 -29.39 -4.06 7.33
C ASP A 81 -29.20 -3.39 8.69
N LYS A 82 -30.28 -2.77 9.18
CA LYS A 82 -30.27 -2.06 10.46
C LYS A 82 -29.93 -2.99 11.63
N GLN A 83 -30.40 -4.23 11.60
CA GLN A 83 -30.10 -5.24 12.60
C GLN A 83 -28.60 -5.57 12.64
N ASP A 84 -27.94 -5.71 11.49
CA ASP A 84 -26.49 -5.95 11.42
C ASP A 84 -25.69 -4.73 11.87
N GLN A 85 -26.18 -3.50 11.57
CA GLN A 85 -25.57 -2.26 12.04
C GLN A 85 -25.62 -2.16 13.57
N GLU A 86 -26.80 -2.40 14.16
CA GLU A 86 -27.00 -2.41 15.62
C GLU A 86 -26.14 -3.46 16.32
N ALA A 87 -25.97 -4.63 15.72
CA ALA A 87 -25.11 -5.69 16.26
C ALA A 87 -23.63 -5.27 16.29
N VAL A 88 -23.14 -4.67 15.22
CA VAL A 88 -21.75 -4.15 15.17
C VAL A 88 -21.56 -2.97 16.14
N GLU A 89 -22.54 -2.07 16.26
CA GLU A 89 -22.51 -0.97 17.24
C GLU A 89 -22.51 -1.48 18.69
N ASN A 90 -23.07 -2.65 18.94
CA ASN A 90 -23.05 -3.33 20.24
C ASN A 90 -21.75 -4.14 20.48
N GLY A 91 -20.78 -4.09 19.55
CA GLY A 91 -19.47 -4.71 19.68
C GLY A 91 -19.35 -6.13 19.12
N GLU A 92 -20.39 -6.61 18.40
CA GLU A 92 -20.30 -7.90 17.72
C GLU A 92 -19.36 -7.81 16.50
N GLU A 93 -18.45 -8.77 16.42
CA GLU A 93 -17.63 -8.97 15.23
C GLU A 93 -18.45 -9.71 14.18
N ARG A 94 -18.65 -9.08 13.01
CA ARG A 94 -19.31 -9.70 11.87
C ARG A 94 -18.98 -9.01 10.56
N THR A 95 -18.95 -9.80 9.51
CA THR A 95 -18.87 -9.31 8.13
C THR A 95 -20.03 -9.89 7.33
N VAL A 96 -20.84 -9.03 6.72
CA VAL A 96 -22.01 -9.41 5.96
C VAL A 96 -21.72 -9.32 4.47
N PHE A 97 -21.95 -10.41 3.75
CA PHE A 97 -21.75 -10.49 2.31
C PHE A 97 -23.07 -10.46 1.54
N TYR A 98 -23.03 -9.78 0.39
CA TYR A 98 -24.15 -9.60 -0.53
C TYR A 98 -23.74 -10.00 -1.94
N ARG A 99 -24.67 -10.55 -2.71
CA ARG A 99 -24.54 -10.80 -4.15
C ARG A 99 -25.26 -9.74 -4.95
N ILE A 100 -24.64 -9.31 -6.05
CA ILE A 100 -25.27 -8.41 -7.02
C ILE A 100 -24.97 -8.90 -8.43
N SER A 101 -26.04 -8.95 -9.26
CA SER A 101 -25.92 -9.30 -10.68
C SER A 101 -25.68 -8.06 -11.53
N LEU A 102 -24.85 -8.18 -12.58
CA LEU A 102 -24.64 -7.13 -13.59
C LEU A 102 -25.91 -6.85 -14.42
N HIS A 103 -26.84 -7.82 -14.50
CA HIS A 103 -28.08 -7.68 -15.27
C HIS A 103 -29.15 -6.82 -14.57
N GLY A 104 -28.86 -6.34 -13.37
CA GLY A 104 -29.75 -5.50 -12.57
C GLY A 104 -30.40 -6.23 -11.41
N GLY A 105 -31.25 -5.54 -10.69
CA GLY A 105 -31.85 -5.97 -9.43
C GLY A 105 -31.16 -5.36 -8.21
N GLU A 106 -31.63 -5.72 -7.03
CA GLU A 106 -31.03 -5.33 -5.76
C GLU A 106 -29.99 -6.35 -5.31
N ALA A 107 -29.02 -5.92 -4.52
CA ALA A 107 -28.08 -6.81 -3.86
C ALA A 107 -28.83 -7.66 -2.81
N ILE A 108 -28.61 -8.95 -2.85
CA ILE A 108 -29.25 -9.93 -1.95
C ILE A 108 -28.23 -10.37 -0.91
N LYS A 109 -28.62 -10.39 0.37
CA LYS A 109 -27.79 -10.92 1.45
C LYS A 109 -27.47 -12.38 1.17
N ALA A 110 -26.17 -12.70 1.11
CA ALA A 110 -25.67 -14.02 0.85
C ALA A 110 -25.47 -14.79 2.16
N PHE A 111 -24.54 -14.34 2.96
CA PHE A 111 -24.18 -14.96 4.25
C PHE A 111 -23.54 -13.94 5.19
N THR A 112 -23.36 -14.34 6.44
CA THR A 112 -22.67 -13.54 7.46
C THR A 112 -21.59 -14.40 8.11
N ILE A 113 -20.36 -13.89 8.16
CA ILE A 113 -19.26 -14.49 8.92
C ILE A 113 -19.16 -13.77 10.25
N PRO A 114 -19.22 -14.47 11.42
CA PRO A 114 -19.21 -13.85 12.75
C PRO A 114 -17.79 -13.44 13.19
N LEU A 115 -17.02 -12.85 12.30
CA LEU A 115 -15.67 -12.32 12.47
C LEU A 115 -15.45 -11.12 11.54
N VAL A 116 -14.43 -10.32 11.83
CA VAL A 116 -14.02 -9.21 10.95
C VAL A 116 -13.14 -9.75 9.83
N VAL A 117 -13.75 -9.98 8.65
CA VAL A 117 -13.04 -10.47 7.46
C VAL A 117 -12.23 -9.32 6.85
N THR A 118 -10.94 -9.54 6.66
CA THR A 118 -9.98 -8.61 6.05
C THR A 118 -9.69 -8.93 4.57
N GLY A 119 -9.93 -10.18 4.16
CA GLY A 119 -9.79 -10.64 2.78
C GLY A 119 -10.59 -11.91 2.53
N ILE A 120 -11.06 -12.07 1.30
CA ILE A 120 -11.83 -13.25 0.88
C ILE A 120 -11.40 -13.71 -0.51
N GLN A 121 -11.24 -15.01 -0.67
CA GLN A 121 -10.90 -15.67 -1.94
C GLN A 121 -11.81 -16.87 -2.18
N LYS A 122 -12.38 -16.99 -3.38
CA LYS A 122 -13.18 -18.14 -3.75
C LYS A 122 -12.27 -19.36 -3.98
N VAL A 123 -12.54 -20.46 -3.28
CA VAL A 123 -11.87 -21.75 -3.44
C VAL A 123 -12.67 -22.65 -4.38
N SER A 124 -13.97 -22.74 -4.16
CA SER A 124 -14.94 -23.43 -5.03
C SER A 124 -16.32 -22.78 -4.85
N ASP A 125 -17.33 -23.29 -5.53
CA ASP A 125 -18.70 -22.78 -5.36
C ASP A 125 -19.17 -22.99 -3.92
N GLY A 126 -19.54 -21.88 -3.27
CA GLY A 126 -19.95 -21.83 -1.87
C GLY A 126 -18.83 -22.11 -0.85
N CYS A 127 -17.56 -22.11 -1.26
CA CYS A 127 -16.42 -22.31 -0.37
C CYS A 127 -15.40 -21.18 -0.54
N TYR A 128 -15.05 -20.52 0.58
CA TYR A 128 -14.21 -19.34 0.59
C TYR A 128 -13.09 -19.44 1.61
N ALA A 129 -11.87 -19.09 1.22
CA ALA A 129 -10.76 -18.83 2.15
C ALA A 129 -10.85 -17.38 2.59
N CYS A 130 -10.87 -17.14 3.90
CA CYS A 130 -11.03 -15.83 4.50
C CYS A 130 -9.86 -15.53 5.44
N THR A 131 -9.24 -14.38 5.28
CA THR A 131 -8.39 -13.81 6.33
C THR A 131 -9.26 -12.94 7.24
N VAL A 132 -9.01 -13.01 8.54
CA VAL A 132 -9.81 -12.30 9.54
C VAL A 132 -8.91 -11.64 10.58
N ASP A 133 -9.29 -10.45 11.04
CA ASP A 133 -8.69 -9.85 12.24
C ASP A 133 -9.25 -10.58 13.47
N TYR A 134 -8.40 -11.38 14.10
CA TYR A 134 -8.77 -12.32 15.15
C TYR A 134 -8.15 -11.91 16.49
N ASP A 135 -9.00 -11.52 17.44
CA ASP A 135 -8.58 -11.12 18.78
C ASP A 135 -8.47 -12.35 19.71
N LEU A 136 -7.26 -12.69 20.10
CA LEU A 136 -6.99 -13.84 20.99
C LEU A 136 -7.62 -13.69 22.38
N ASN A 137 -7.88 -12.47 22.83
CA ASN A 137 -8.52 -12.22 24.14
C ASN A 137 -10.00 -12.62 24.10
N TYR A 138 -10.63 -12.56 22.91
CA TYR A 138 -12.05 -12.82 22.68
C TYR A 138 -12.31 -13.90 21.63
N SER A 139 -11.33 -14.76 21.40
CA SER A 139 -11.36 -15.79 20.35
C SER A 139 -12.53 -16.77 20.46
N TYR A 140 -13.11 -16.91 21.64
CA TYR A 140 -14.27 -17.77 21.91
C TYR A 140 -15.61 -17.12 21.51
N CYS A 141 -15.69 -15.81 21.34
CA CYS A 141 -16.96 -15.09 21.13
C CYS A 141 -17.73 -15.57 19.92
N TYR A 142 -17.05 -15.95 18.81
CA TYR A 142 -17.71 -16.42 17.60
C TYR A 142 -18.34 -17.81 17.73
N SER A 143 -17.98 -18.60 18.72
CA SER A 143 -18.44 -19.98 18.96
C SER A 143 -19.34 -20.13 20.19
N LEU A 144 -19.66 -19.03 20.87
CA LEU A 144 -20.55 -19.02 22.05
C LEU A 144 -22.02 -19.08 21.63
N ASP A 145 -22.85 -19.59 22.54
CA ASP A 145 -24.30 -19.40 22.42
C ASP A 145 -24.70 -17.94 22.72
N GLU A 146 -25.95 -17.56 22.44
CA GLU A 146 -26.40 -16.17 22.54
C GLU A 146 -26.32 -15.59 23.98
N GLU A 147 -26.56 -16.41 25.03
CA GLU A 147 -26.48 -15.94 26.41
C GLU A 147 -25.01 -15.70 26.83
N GLU A 148 -24.15 -16.62 26.49
CA GLU A 148 -22.70 -16.53 26.77
C GLU A 148 -22.09 -15.38 25.98
N LYS A 149 -22.49 -15.19 24.72
CA LYS A 149 -22.04 -14.09 23.85
C LYS A 149 -22.41 -12.73 24.42
N VAL A 150 -23.67 -12.53 24.85
CA VAL A 150 -24.10 -11.26 25.49
C VAL A 150 -23.26 -10.94 26.72
N LYS A 151 -22.93 -11.96 27.55
CA LYS A 151 -22.07 -11.79 28.72
C LYS A 151 -20.64 -11.40 28.31
N ALA A 152 -20.06 -12.10 27.34
CA ALA A 152 -18.71 -11.82 26.85
C ALA A 152 -18.58 -10.42 26.23
N LEU A 153 -19.57 -9.99 25.44
CA LEU A 153 -19.59 -8.64 24.86
C LEU A 153 -19.73 -7.55 25.93
N LYS A 154 -20.50 -7.82 26.99
CA LYS A 154 -20.59 -6.92 28.12
C LYS A 154 -19.25 -6.82 28.86
N GLU A 155 -18.61 -7.94 29.13
CA GLU A 155 -17.28 -7.97 29.76
C GLU A 155 -16.25 -7.22 28.90
N LYS A 156 -16.26 -7.43 27.56
CA LYS A 156 -15.42 -6.68 26.62
C LYS A 156 -15.65 -5.18 26.71
N LYS A 157 -16.90 -4.74 26.82
CA LYS A 157 -17.26 -3.33 26.96
C LYS A 157 -16.87 -2.75 28.32
N ASP A 158 -17.04 -3.51 29.39
CA ASP A 158 -16.67 -3.08 30.74
C ASP A 158 -15.14 -2.93 30.91
N MET A 159 -14.34 -3.50 29.98
CA MET A 159 -12.88 -3.45 30.00
C MET A 159 -12.30 -2.51 28.91
N GLU A 160 -13.12 -1.74 28.21
CA GLU A 160 -12.67 -0.90 27.07
C GLU A 160 -11.81 0.31 27.46
N ASP A 161 -11.74 0.66 28.75
CA ASP A 161 -11.02 1.82 29.26
C ASP A 161 -9.52 1.53 29.59
N TYR A 162 -9.06 0.28 29.42
CA TYR A 162 -7.66 -0.09 29.58
C TYR A 162 -7.24 -1.25 28.66
N GLU A 163 -5.93 -1.34 28.40
CA GLU A 163 -5.31 -2.41 27.60
C GLU A 163 -4.18 -3.06 28.38
N ILE A 164 -4.05 -4.38 28.29
CA ILE A 164 -2.91 -5.13 28.81
C ILE A 164 -1.94 -5.38 27.68
N LEU A 165 -0.79 -4.73 27.70
CA LEU A 165 0.20 -4.79 26.64
C LEU A 165 1.34 -5.73 27.06
N ASP A 166 1.49 -6.85 26.37
CA ASP A 166 2.52 -7.86 26.64
C ASP A 166 3.21 -8.38 25.36
N GLU A 167 2.98 -7.71 24.23
CA GLU A 167 3.58 -8.04 22.94
C GLU A 167 4.15 -6.78 22.25
N LEU A 168 5.12 -6.97 21.34
CA LEU A 168 5.68 -5.93 20.49
C LEU A 168 5.55 -6.31 19.00
N PRO A 169 5.14 -5.35 18.15
CA PRO A 169 4.52 -4.09 18.51
C PRO A 169 3.15 -4.30 19.18
N PHE A 170 2.77 -3.42 20.07
CA PHE A 170 1.45 -3.42 20.71
C PHE A 170 0.46 -2.46 20.04
N TYR A 171 0.94 -1.61 19.14
CA TYR A 171 0.19 -0.59 18.45
C TYR A 171 0.57 -0.58 16.98
N GLY A 172 -0.37 -0.30 16.09
CA GLY A 172 -0.14 -0.10 14.66
C GLY A 172 -0.74 1.22 14.21
N ASN A 173 0.02 2.01 13.42
CA ASN A 173 -0.47 3.27 12.88
C ASN A 173 -1.69 3.04 11.98
N GLY A 174 -2.81 3.69 12.30
CA GLY A 174 -4.10 3.49 11.62
C GLY A 174 -4.87 2.23 12.02
N LEU A 175 -4.26 1.32 12.79
CA LEU A 175 -4.90 0.08 13.28
C LEU A 175 -5.28 0.16 14.76
N GLY A 176 -4.62 1.05 15.53
CA GLY A 176 -4.78 1.10 16.99
C GLY A 176 -4.00 0.00 17.71
N TYR A 177 -4.51 -0.49 18.83
CA TYR A 177 -3.89 -1.56 19.59
C TYR A 177 -3.95 -2.90 18.83
N THR A 178 -2.76 -3.51 18.61
CA THR A 178 -2.57 -4.78 17.91
C THR A 178 -2.18 -5.93 18.83
N ASN A 179 -2.11 -5.65 20.14
CA ASN A 179 -1.79 -6.66 21.15
C ASN A 179 -2.79 -7.81 21.08
N LYS A 180 -2.30 -9.04 21.00
CA LYS A 180 -3.11 -10.27 20.85
C LYS A 180 -3.99 -10.36 19.59
N LYS A 181 -3.94 -9.42 18.68
CA LYS A 181 -4.64 -9.53 17.39
C LYS A 181 -3.78 -10.26 16.38
N ARG A 182 -4.42 -11.09 15.55
CA ARG A 182 -3.79 -11.90 14.51
C ARG A 182 -4.62 -11.89 13.25
N ASN A 183 -3.98 -11.68 12.12
CA ASN A 183 -4.62 -11.98 10.85
C ASN A 183 -4.63 -13.49 10.67
N SER A 184 -5.78 -14.11 10.83
CA SER A 184 -5.94 -15.57 10.86
C SER A 184 -6.63 -16.08 9.61
N LEU A 185 -6.30 -17.29 9.17
CA LEU A 185 -6.89 -17.93 7.99
C LEU A 185 -7.98 -18.91 8.38
N PHE A 186 -9.15 -18.73 7.77
CA PHE A 186 -10.33 -19.57 7.91
C PHE A 186 -10.83 -20.05 6.55
N LEU A 187 -11.52 -21.18 6.55
CA LEU A 187 -12.33 -21.68 5.45
C LEU A 187 -13.81 -21.54 5.85
N TYR A 188 -14.60 -20.90 5.00
CA TYR A 188 -16.04 -20.79 5.17
C TYR A 188 -16.77 -21.58 4.09
N GLU A 189 -17.69 -22.45 4.50
CA GLU A 189 -18.57 -23.26 3.65
C GLU A 189 -20.01 -22.78 3.78
N GLU A 190 -20.52 -22.12 2.74
CA GLU A 190 -21.85 -21.49 2.74
C GLU A 190 -22.99 -22.51 2.92
N ASN A 191 -22.91 -23.68 2.26
CA ASN A 191 -23.99 -24.68 2.30
C ASN A 191 -24.22 -25.27 3.70
N SER A 192 -23.18 -25.38 4.49
CA SER A 192 -23.22 -25.91 5.86
C SER A 192 -23.18 -24.84 6.92
N ASP A 193 -22.97 -23.57 6.51
CA ASP A 193 -22.71 -22.44 7.40
C ASP A 193 -21.57 -22.74 8.40
N THR A 194 -20.50 -23.35 7.88
CA THR A 194 -19.39 -23.86 8.70
C THR A 194 -18.16 -23.00 8.51
N LEU A 195 -17.58 -22.56 9.63
CA LEU A 195 -16.33 -21.81 9.67
C LEU A 195 -15.23 -22.66 10.31
N THR A 196 -14.20 -23.00 9.52
CA THR A 196 -13.08 -23.85 9.98
C THR A 196 -11.78 -23.06 10.00
N ARG A 197 -11.11 -23.00 11.13
CA ARG A 197 -9.81 -22.35 11.24
C ARG A 197 -8.71 -23.21 10.61
N ILE A 198 -7.90 -22.60 9.76
CA ILE A 198 -6.79 -23.23 9.02
C ILE A 198 -5.44 -22.94 9.69
N SER A 199 -5.20 -21.67 10.03
CA SER A 199 -3.96 -21.24 10.71
C SER A 199 -4.01 -21.57 12.21
N THR A 200 -2.83 -21.67 12.85
CA THR A 200 -2.76 -21.79 14.33
C THR A 200 -3.18 -20.49 15.00
N ASP A 201 -3.55 -20.58 16.28
CA ASP A 201 -4.10 -19.46 17.06
C ASP A 201 -3.17 -18.24 17.13
N ILE A 202 -1.88 -18.50 17.21
CA ILE A 202 -0.86 -17.47 17.48
C ILE A 202 -0.19 -16.94 16.21
N MET A 203 -0.64 -17.40 15.01
CA MET A 203 -0.01 -17.06 13.74
C MET A 203 -0.66 -15.82 13.13
N ASP A 204 0.17 -14.87 12.70
CA ASP A 204 -0.17 -13.83 11.75
C ASP A 204 0.01 -14.34 10.33
N VAL A 205 -1.07 -14.46 9.57
CA VAL A 205 -1.08 -14.86 8.15
C VAL A 205 -0.91 -13.61 7.28
N MET A 206 -0.01 -13.68 6.30
CA MET A 206 0.32 -12.51 5.47
C MET A 206 -0.14 -12.64 4.02
N ASP A 207 0.16 -13.76 3.35
CA ASP A 207 -0.25 -14.00 1.96
C ASP A 207 -0.94 -15.35 1.85
N VAL A 208 -1.97 -15.44 1.00
CA VAL A 208 -2.77 -16.65 0.80
C VAL A 208 -2.98 -16.84 -0.69
N LYS A 209 -2.66 -18.03 -1.21
CA LYS A 209 -2.80 -18.38 -2.63
C LYS A 209 -3.47 -19.73 -2.81
N TRP A 210 -4.48 -19.75 -3.65
CA TRP A 210 -5.21 -20.94 -4.00
C TRP A 210 -4.68 -21.59 -5.29
N ASP A 211 -4.20 -22.82 -5.19
CA ASP A 211 -3.87 -23.67 -6.34
C ASP A 211 -5.05 -24.59 -6.64
N LYS A 212 -5.85 -24.20 -7.63
CA LYS A 212 -7.06 -24.93 -8.03
C LYS A 212 -6.74 -26.31 -8.60
N GLU A 213 -5.62 -26.49 -9.30
CA GLU A 213 -5.26 -27.76 -9.94
C GLU A 213 -4.87 -28.80 -8.90
N LYS A 214 -4.07 -28.39 -7.92
CA LYS A 214 -3.60 -29.27 -6.85
C LYS A 214 -4.59 -29.38 -5.68
N GLN A 215 -5.59 -28.52 -5.61
CA GLN A 215 -6.51 -28.38 -4.46
C GLN A 215 -5.76 -28.08 -3.15
N LEU A 216 -4.77 -27.18 -3.24
CA LEU A 216 -3.91 -26.75 -2.14
C LEU A 216 -4.05 -25.25 -1.90
N LEU A 217 -4.15 -24.87 -0.62
CA LEU A 217 -4.13 -23.49 -0.20
C LEU A 217 -2.77 -23.20 0.44
N TYR A 218 -1.92 -22.44 -0.26
CA TYR A 218 -0.64 -21.99 0.26
C TYR A 218 -0.81 -20.71 1.05
N TYR A 219 -0.09 -20.57 2.16
CA TYR A 219 -0.08 -19.34 2.92
C TYR A 219 1.26 -19.11 3.62
N THR A 220 1.59 -17.85 3.82
CA THR A 220 2.72 -17.43 4.65
C THR A 220 2.22 -16.99 6.01
N GLY A 221 3.04 -17.18 7.02
CA GLY A 221 2.66 -16.77 8.35
C GLY A 221 3.85 -16.63 9.28
N GLU A 222 3.66 -15.80 10.29
CA GLU A 222 4.62 -15.52 11.33
C GLU A 222 4.04 -15.84 12.70
N VAL A 223 4.83 -16.50 13.55
CA VAL A 223 4.54 -16.68 14.97
C VAL A 223 5.51 -15.78 15.75
N ARG A 224 4.99 -14.96 16.65
CA ARG A 224 5.81 -14.10 17.51
C ARG A 224 6.74 -14.92 18.38
N ILE A 225 8.00 -14.54 18.46
CA ILE A 225 9.01 -15.19 19.30
C ILE A 225 9.27 -14.30 20.52
N GLN A 226 9.14 -14.86 21.72
CA GLN A 226 9.29 -14.11 22.97
C GLN A 226 8.44 -12.82 22.99
N HIS A 227 7.17 -12.94 22.55
CA HIS A 227 6.22 -11.83 22.46
C HIS A 227 6.58 -10.73 21.43
N LYS A 228 7.54 -10.98 20.54
CA LYS A 228 7.99 -10.01 19.53
C LYS A 228 7.73 -10.52 18.11
N GLN A 229 7.32 -9.62 17.25
CA GLN A 229 7.31 -9.85 15.82
C GLN A 229 8.74 -9.88 15.29
N THR A 230 9.03 -10.80 14.39
CA THR A 230 10.39 -10.99 13.84
C THR A 230 10.53 -10.44 12.42
N GLY A 231 9.41 -10.22 11.73
CA GLY A 231 9.37 -9.89 10.30
C GLY A 231 9.83 -11.06 9.40
N ARG A 232 9.90 -12.29 9.95
CA ARG A 232 10.35 -13.49 9.24
C ARG A 232 9.23 -14.50 9.19
N GLN A 233 8.89 -15.00 7.99
CA GLN A 233 7.74 -15.86 7.77
C GLN A 233 8.14 -17.29 7.48
N GLY A 234 7.25 -18.23 7.84
CA GLY A 234 7.21 -19.58 7.33
C GLY A 234 6.24 -19.72 6.18
N ILE A 235 6.32 -20.81 5.42
CA ILE A 235 5.36 -21.16 4.37
C ILE A 235 4.64 -22.45 4.75
N TYR A 236 3.33 -22.41 4.60
CA TYR A 236 2.43 -23.51 4.98
C TYR A 236 1.55 -23.87 3.79
N VAL A 237 1.04 -25.10 3.80
CA VAL A 237 0.08 -25.58 2.82
C VAL A 237 -1.05 -26.31 3.53
N TYR A 238 -2.28 -25.96 3.18
CA TYR A 238 -3.48 -26.70 3.59
C TYR A 238 -3.97 -27.54 2.44
N ASP A 239 -4.10 -28.85 2.66
CA ASP A 239 -4.64 -29.79 1.71
C ASP A 239 -6.15 -29.91 1.92
N MET A 240 -6.93 -29.43 0.93
CA MET A 240 -8.40 -29.46 0.98
C MET A 240 -8.99 -30.87 1.08
N LYS A 241 -8.30 -31.89 0.55
CA LYS A 241 -8.75 -33.28 0.60
C LYS A 241 -8.45 -33.93 1.93
N ALA A 242 -7.27 -33.64 2.49
CA ALA A 242 -6.84 -34.19 3.77
C ALA A 242 -7.41 -33.43 4.96
N GLY A 243 -7.82 -32.16 4.77
CA GLY A 243 -8.29 -31.26 5.84
C GLY A 243 -7.20 -30.89 6.85
N THR A 244 -5.93 -30.81 6.41
CA THR A 244 -4.79 -30.60 7.31
C THR A 244 -3.79 -29.59 6.74
N SER A 245 -3.23 -28.78 7.65
CA SER A 245 -2.12 -27.86 7.37
C SER A 245 -0.77 -28.50 7.64
N LYS A 246 0.22 -28.17 6.82
CA LYS A 246 1.61 -28.60 6.97
C LYS A 246 2.57 -27.43 6.73
N CYS A 247 3.58 -27.27 7.59
CA CYS A 247 4.71 -26.39 7.35
C CYS A 247 5.62 -26.99 6.27
N ILE A 248 5.89 -26.25 5.20
CA ILE A 248 6.74 -26.64 4.08
C ILE A 248 8.04 -25.83 4.00
N PHE A 249 8.10 -24.68 4.71
CA PHE A 249 9.31 -23.88 4.90
C PHE A 249 9.26 -23.25 6.29
N ASP A 250 10.33 -23.40 7.07
CA ASP A 250 10.36 -22.93 8.46
C ASP A 250 10.56 -21.41 8.54
N GLN A 251 9.92 -20.79 9.52
CA GLN A 251 10.15 -19.37 9.86
C GLN A 251 11.60 -19.15 10.34
N GLY A 252 12.17 -17.98 10.03
CA GLY A 252 13.38 -17.49 10.69
C GLY A 252 14.47 -16.93 9.79
N GLU A 253 14.59 -17.35 8.52
CA GLU A 253 15.67 -16.87 7.65
C GLU A 253 15.26 -15.70 6.76
N TYR A 254 14.03 -15.71 6.24
CA TYR A 254 13.59 -14.79 5.19
C TYR A 254 12.41 -13.93 5.58
N MET A 255 12.44 -12.68 5.14
CA MET A 255 11.29 -11.79 5.00
C MET A 255 10.61 -12.15 3.68
N ILE A 256 9.44 -12.80 3.74
CA ILE A 256 8.70 -13.25 2.56
C ILE A 256 7.64 -12.21 2.25
N SER A 257 7.75 -11.53 1.11
CA SER A 257 6.80 -10.52 0.66
C SER A 257 5.68 -11.09 -0.21
N GLY A 258 5.81 -12.33 -0.72
CA GLY A 258 4.78 -12.98 -1.49
C GLY A 258 5.12 -14.41 -1.89
N ILE A 259 4.11 -15.18 -2.21
CA ILE A 259 4.21 -16.53 -2.79
C ILE A 259 3.28 -16.63 -3.99
N GLU A 260 3.60 -17.48 -4.97
CA GLU A 260 2.74 -17.73 -6.12
C GLU A 260 2.92 -19.18 -6.62
N PRO A 261 1.87 -20.02 -6.62
CA PRO A 261 1.91 -21.33 -7.27
C PRO A 261 2.17 -21.18 -8.77
N TRP A 262 3.25 -21.82 -9.27
CA TRP A 262 3.65 -21.71 -10.67
C TRP A 262 3.92 -23.09 -11.28
N GLY A 263 2.88 -23.73 -11.79
CA GLY A 263 2.92 -25.11 -12.25
C GLY A 263 3.24 -26.06 -11.10
N GLU A 264 4.31 -26.86 -11.23
CA GLU A 264 4.72 -27.79 -10.17
C GLU A 264 5.51 -27.13 -9.04
N GLU A 265 5.92 -25.88 -9.22
CA GLU A 265 6.78 -25.15 -8.28
C GLU A 265 5.98 -24.11 -7.48
N LEU A 266 6.57 -23.60 -6.41
CA LEU A 266 6.09 -22.44 -5.66
C LEU A 266 7.14 -21.35 -5.79
N LEU A 267 6.78 -20.26 -6.48
CA LEU A 267 7.57 -19.04 -6.51
C LEU A 267 7.47 -18.36 -5.15
N VAL A 268 8.60 -17.92 -4.63
CA VAL A 268 8.69 -17.19 -3.35
C VAL A 268 9.46 -15.89 -3.60
N ILE A 269 8.85 -14.79 -3.24
CA ILE A 269 9.44 -13.46 -3.31
C ILE A 269 9.93 -13.12 -1.90
N ALA A 270 11.25 -13.02 -1.71
CA ALA A 270 11.81 -12.89 -0.38
C ALA A 270 13.17 -12.18 -0.37
N SER A 271 13.52 -11.63 0.80
CA SER A 271 14.88 -11.15 1.11
C SER A 271 15.36 -11.78 2.42
N ASP A 272 16.64 -12.09 2.53
CA ASP A 272 17.24 -12.51 3.81
C ASP A 272 17.67 -11.32 4.68
N GLY A 273 17.67 -10.11 4.12
CA GLY A 273 17.99 -8.85 4.81
C GLY A 273 19.43 -8.77 5.33
N ARG A 274 20.33 -9.63 4.86
CA ARG A 274 21.70 -9.73 5.43
C ARG A 274 22.61 -8.58 5.02
N ARG A 275 22.36 -8.01 3.83
CA ARG A 275 23.23 -6.98 3.27
C ARG A 275 22.71 -5.58 3.50
N TYR A 276 21.41 -5.37 3.37
CA TYR A 276 20.78 -4.05 3.41
C TYR A 276 19.63 -3.94 4.43
N GLY A 277 19.55 -4.92 5.35
CA GLY A 277 18.54 -4.92 6.41
C GLY A 277 17.12 -5.07 5.91
N ILE A 278 16.18 -4.48 6.64
CA ILE A 278 14.73 -4.53 6.31
C ILE A 278 14.39 -3.89 4.96
N ASN A 279 15.27 -3.05 4.44
CA ASN A 279 15.09 -2.35 3.17
C ASN A 279 15.67 -3.12 1.96
N GLU A 280 16.20 -4.33 2.15
CA GLU A 280 16.73 -5.11 1.04
C GLU A 280 15.63 -5.54 0.06
N ASN A 281 15.84 -5.25 -1.23
CA ASN A 281 14.92 -5.67 -2.28
C ASN A 281 14.82 -7.18 -2.38
N ALA A 282 13.58 -7.68 -2.44
CA ALA A 282 13.32 -9.10 -2.54
C ALA A 282 13.81 -9.69 -3.87
N GLN A 283 14.24 -10.94 -3.81
CA GLN A 283 14.63 -11.76 -4.94
C GLN A 283 13.56 -12.81 -5.24
N PHE A 284 13.64 -13.44 -6.39
CA PHE A 284 12.74 -14.51 -6.79
C PHE A 284 13.38 -15.87 -6.55
N TYR A 285 12.72 -16.72 -5.78
CA TYR A 285 13.18 -18.07 -5.43
C TYR A 285 12.12 -19.11 -5.83
N PHE A 286 12.56 -20.36 -6.02
CA PHE A 286 11.66 -21.51 -5.96
C PHE A 286 11.88 -22.28 -4.66
N LEU A 287 10.78 -22.71 -4.04
CA LEU A 287 10.84 -23.57 -2.86
C LEU A 287 11.09 -25.03 -3.29
N LYS A 288 12.27 -25.56 -2.96
CA LYS A 288 12.67 -26.94 -3.25
C LYS A 288 13.16 -27.63 -1.99
N LYS A 289 12.54 -28.78 -1.64
CA LYS A 289 12.98 -29.58 -0.47
C LYS A 289 13.18 -28.75 0.81
N ARG A 290 12.22 -27.85 1.13
CA ARG A 290 12.24 -26.93 2.29
C ARG A 290 13.39 -25.91 2.26
N LYS A 291 13.91 -25.57 1.09
CA LYS A 291 14.94 -24.53 0.89
C LYS A 291 14.52 -23.59 -0.24
N LEU A 292 14.89 -22.35 -0.11
CA LEU A 292 14.74 -21.37 -1.20
C LEU A 292 15.97 -21.45 -2.10
N GLU A 293 15.73 -21.78 -3.37
CA GLU A 293 16.76 -21.76 -4.42
C GLU A 293 16.54 -20.53 -5.28
N LEU A 294 17.57 -19.68 -5.40
CA LEU A 294 17.49 -18.45 -6.21
C LEU A 294 17.14 -18.80 -7.65
N PHE A 295 16.06 -18.22 -8.14
CA PHE A 295 15.58 -18.39 -9.51
C PHE A 295 15.98 -17.19 -10.39
N ALA A 296 15.66 -15.97 -9.93
CA ALA A 296 16.02 -14.74 -10.63
C ALA A 296 16.44 -13.66 -9.64
N ALA A 297 17.56 -12.99 -9.94
CA ALA A 297 18.00 -11.84 -9.18
C ALA A 297 17.20 -10.59 -9.54
N ASN A 298 16.99 -9.73 -8.55
CA ASN A 298 16.29 -8.48 -8.71
C ASN A 298 16.93 -7.40 -7.82
N GLU A 299 17.15 -6.22 -8.38
CA GLU A 299 17.73 -5.09 -7.66
C GLU A 299 16.72 -3.97 -7.37
N ASP A 300 15.55 -4.02 -8.00
CA ASP A 300 14.51 -3.00 -7.87
C ASP A 300 13.43 -3.42 -6.86
N SER A 301 12.70 -2.47 -6.32
CA SER A 301 11.54 -2.75 -5.48
C SER A 301 10.41 -3.42 -6.27
N LEU A 302 9.68 -4.31 -5.62
CA LEU A 302 8.56 -5.05 -6.24
C LEU A 302 7.20 -4.45 -5.82
N TRP A 303 7.14 -3.11 -5.81
CA TRP A 303 5.91 -2.33 -5.56
C TRP A 303 6.02 -0.93 -6.17
N GLY A 304 4.89 -0.23 -6.26
CA GLY A 304 4.85 1.19 -6.62
C GLY A 304 5.17 2.06 -5.41
N SER A 305 6.39 2.62 -5.36
CA SER A 305 6.83 3.51 -4.27
C SER A 305 6.74 5.01 -4.62
N VAL A 306 6.18 5.35 -5.78
CA VAL A 306 5.99 6.76 -6.21
C VAL A 306 4.96 7.43 -5.31
N GLY A 307 5.37 8.47 -4.57
CA GLY A 307 4.52 9.21 -3.63
C GLY A 307 3.47 10.07 -4.32
N SER A 308 2.26 10.10 -3.76
CA SER A 308 1.20 11.06 -4.06
C SER A 308 0.23 11.10 -2.89
N ASP A 309 -0.31 12.29 -2.59
CA ASP A 309 -1.39 12.48 -1.61
C ASP A 309 -2.78 12.24 -2.20
N CYS A 310 -2.87 11.85 -3.48
CA CYS A 310 -4.11 11.68 -4.23
C CYS A 310 -4.46 10.20 -4.49
N ARG A 311 -4.15 9.31 -3.55
CA ARG A 311 -4.51 7.88 -3.60
C ARG A 311 -5.27 7.46 -2.37
N LEU A 312 -6.22 6.55 -2.55
CA LEU A 312 -6.93 5.89 -1.48
C LEU A 312 -7.29 4.45 -1.89
N GLY A 313 -6.95 3.50 -1.03
CA GLY A 313 -7.08 2.09 -1.33
C GLY A 313 -5.91 1.55 -2.14
N GLY A 314 -5.97 0.28 -2.45
CA GLY A 314 -4.93 -0.45 -3.17
C GLY A 314 -5.52 -1.29 -4.30
N GLY A 315 -4.85 -2.38 -4.62
CA GLY A 315 -5.27 -3.34 -5.61
C GLY A 315 -4.18 -4.35 -5.88
N LYS A 316 -4.41 -5.22 -6.83
CA LYS A 316 -3.46 -6.24 -7.23
C LYS A 316 -2.20 -5.56 -7.81
N SER A 317 -1.05 -5.84 -7.21
CA SER A 317 0.26 -5.36 -7.66
C SER A 317 1.07 -6.42 -8.38
N SER A 318 0.62 -7.67 -8.34
CA SER A 318 1.25 -8.80 -9.04
C SER A 318 0.26 -9.92 -9.33
N CYS A 319 0.52 -10.71 -10.34
CA CYS A 319 -0.22 -11.93 -10.65
C CYS A 319 0.54 -12.84 -11.61
N LEU A 320 0.26 -14.14 -11.52
CA LEU A 320 0.68 -15.11 -12.53
C LEU A 320 -0.37 -15.15 -13.64
N TYR A 321 0.07 -15.02 -14.90
CA TYR A 321 -0.78 -15.17 -16.07
C TYR A 321 -0.01 -15.76 -17.24
N GLN A 322 -0.52 -16.81 -17.88
CA GLN A 322 0.08 -17.48 -19.05
C GLN A 322 1.59 -17.74 -18.90
N ASP A 323 1.98 -18.42 -17.80
CA ASP A 323 3.38 -18.77 -17.52
C ASP A 323 4.35 -17.60 -17.36
N LYS A 324 3.84 -16.42 -16.98
CA LYS A 324 4.65 -15.27 -16.58
C LYS A 324 4.12 -14.67 -15.28
N TYR A 325 5.03 -14.26 -14.42
CA TYR A 325 4.70 -13.51 -13.21
C TYR A 325 4.84 -12.01 -13.48
N TYR A 326 3.71 -11.31 -13.51
CA TYR A 326 3.63 -9.87 -13.72
C TYR A 326 3.65 -9.15 -12.38
N PHE A 327 4.36 -8.04 -12.30
CA PHE A 327 4.48 -7.26 -11.06
C PHE A 327 4.74 -5.77 -11.33
N ILE A 328 4.31 -4.93 -10.38
CA ILE A 328 4.65 -3.51 -10.36
C ILE A 328 6.05 -3.37 -9.77
N THR A 329 6.87 -2.51 -10.37
CA THR A 329 8.21 -2.17 -9.89
C THR A 329 8.44 -0.67 -10.03
N THR A 330 9.15 -0.06 -9.08
CA THR A 330 9.58 1.33 -9.19
C THR A 330 10.98 1.39 -9.78
N ARG A 331 11.14 2.17 -10.84
CA ARG A 331 12.42 2.48 -11.47
C ARG A 331 12.62 3.96 -11.60
N ARG A 332 13.70 4.49 -11.04
CA ARG A 332 13.97 5.91 -10.86
C ARG A 332 12.85 6.57 -10.04
N HIS A 333 11.93 7.25 -10.70
CA HIS A 333 10.84 8.00 -10.10
C HIS A 333 9.47 7.65 -10.72
N GLU A 334 9.39 6.51 -11.36
CA GLU A 334 8.19 6.02 -12.05
C GLU A 334 7.88 4.58 -11.64
N ALA A 335 6.61 4.19 -11.65
CA ALA A 335 6.18 2.82 -11.37
C ALA A 335 5.59 2.17 -12.62
N HIS A 336 6.10 0.99 -12.94
CA HIS A 336 5.89 0.27 -14.19
C HIS A 336 5.38 -1.16 -13.95
N ILE A 337 4.96 -1.85 -15.03
CA ILE A 337 4.68 -3.29 -14.99
C ILE A 337 5.78 -4.03 -15.73
N TYR A 338 6.37 -5.02 -15.05
CA TYR A 338 7.35 -5.95 -15.59
C TYR A 338 6.83 -7.37 -15.49
N ALA A 339 7.43 -8.27 -16.25
CA ALA A 339 7.11 -9.69 -16.19
C ALA A 339 8.39 -10.53 -16.09
N LEU A 340 8.36 -11.51 -15.20
CA LEU A 340 9.36 -12.57 -15.04
C LEU A 340 8.86 -13.81 -15.76
N ASP A 341 9.67 -14.38 -16.64
CA ASP A 341 9.34 -15.62 -17.35
C ASP A 341 9.98 -16.87 -16.72
N LYS A 342 9.67 -18.06 -17.25
CA LYS A 342 10.21 -19.36 -16.76
C LYS A 342 11.72 -19.53 -16.99
N GLN A 343 12.35 -18.69 -17.76
CA GLN A 343 13.80 -18.67 -17.97
C GLN A 343 14.53 -17.82 -16.92
N GLY A 344 13.77 -17.04 -16.13
CA GLY A 344 14.30 -16.10 -15.14
C GLY A 344 14.58 -14.71 -15.72
N ASP A 345 14.10 -14.44 -16.95
CA ASP A 345 14.28 -13.14 -17.59
C ASP A 345 13.17 -12.17 -17.15
N ILE A 346 13.58 -10.98 -16.72
CA ILE A 346 12.68 -9.89 -16.32
C ILE A 346 12.62 -8.86 -17.45
N GLN A 347 11.43 -8.63 -18.00
CA GLN A 347 11.22 -7.75 -19.14
C GLN A 347 10.09 -6.73 -18.89
N PRO A 348 10.21 -5.49 -19.44
CA PRO A 348 9.16 -4.50 -19.34
C PRO A 348 7.93 -4.91 -20.15
N VAL A 349 6.76 -4.74 -19.54
CA VAL A 349 5.45 -4.90 -20.16
C VAL A 349 4.82 -3.54 -20.45
N LEU A 350 4.76 -2.69 -19.44
CA LEU A 350 4.30 -1.31 -19.53
C LEU A 350 5.28 -0.40 -18.79
N GLU A 351 5.87 0.53 -19.52
CA GLU A 351 6.62 1.66 -18.97
C GLU A 351 5.73 2.91 -19.11
N LEU A 352 5.24 3.40 -17.97
CA LEU A 352 4.36 4.56 -17.88
C LEU A 352 5.16 5.77 -17.41
N SER A 353 5.00 6.92 -18.04
CA SER A 353 5.45 8.19 -17.44
C SER A 353 4.50 8.54 -16.31
N GLY A 354 4.91 8.24 -15.07
CA GLY A 354 4.10 8.38 -13.88
C GLY A 354 4.06 7.13 -13.00
N SER A 355 2.89 6.66 -12.61
CA SER A 355 2.75 5.52 -11.70
C SER A 355 1.61 4.59 -12.09
N VAL A 356 1.91 3.31 -12.23
CA VAL A 356 0.90 2.23 -12.16
C VAL A 356 0.66 1.91 -10.69
N ASP A 357 -0.60 1.95 -10.27
CA ASP A 357 -0.99 1.76 -8.86
C ASP A 357 -1.60 0.38 -8.57
N ALA A 358 -2.32 -0.18 -9.54
CA ALA A 358 -2.89 -1.53 -9.51
C ALA A 358 -3.21 -2.00 -10.93
N PHE A 359 -3.24 -3.31 -11.15
CA PHE A 359 -3.62 -3.87 -12.45
C PHE A 359 -4.27 -5.23 -12.31
N ASP A 360 -4.95 -5.65 -13.38
CA ASP A 360 -5.33 -7.04 -13.61
C ASP A 360 -5.13 -7.40 -15.10
N ILE A 361 -5.02 -8.70 -15.40
CA ILE A 361 -4.68 -9.19 -16.72
C ILE A 361 -5.60 -10.34 -17.12
N HIS A 362 -6.05 -10.32 -18.38
CA HIS A 362 -6.88 -11.34 -18.99
C HIS A 362 -6.52 -11.49 -20.47
N ASP A 363 -7.07 -12.48 -21.19
CA ASP A 363 -6.86 -12.67 -22.64
C ASP A 363 -7.27 -11.43 -23.47
N LYS A 364 -8.14 -10.60 -22.95
CA LYS A 364 -8.56 -9.31 -23.54
C LYS A 364 -7.54 -8.17 -23.39
N GLY A 365 -6.49 -8.37 -22.61
CA GLY A 365 -5.47 -7.37 -22.36
C GLY A 365 -5.26 -7.13 -20.88
N LEU A 366 -4.60 -6.03 -20.57
CA LEU A 366 -4.32 -5.57 -19.23
C LEU A 366 -5.17 -4.32 -18.93
N ILE A 367 -5.81 -4.32 -17.76
CA ILE A 367 -6.47 -3.13 -17.20
C ILE A 367 -5.67 -2.64 -16.01
N PHE A 368 -5.46 -1.33 -15.91
CA PHE A 368 -4.71 -0.77 -14.79
C PHE A 368 -5.26 0.57 -14.32
N ILE A 369 -5.00 0.85 -13.06
CA ILE A 369 -5.18 2.16 -12.44
C ILE A 369 -3.83 2.83 -12.44
N GLY A 370 -3.76 4.09 -12.87
CA GLY A 370 -2.50 4.81 -12.89
C GLY A 370 -2.68 6.31 -12.85
N MET A 371 -1.58 6.98 -12.54
CA MET A 371 -1.39 8.42 -12.64
C MET A 371 -0.38 8.68 -13.75
N GLN A 372 -0.84 9.11 -14.92
CA GLN A 372 0.03 9.40 -16.05
C GLN A 372 0.41 10.88 -16.03
N GLU A 373 1.72 11.16 -16.04
CA GLU A 373 2.23 12.52 -15.94
C GLU A 373 1.62 13.26 -14.73
N ASP A 374 1.05 14.45 -14.94
CA ASP A 374 0.40 15.25 -13.91
C ASP A 374 -1.11 15.00 -13.78
N LEU A 375 -1.64 13.90 -14.34
CA LEU A 375 -3.04 13.49 -14.16
C LEU A 375 -3.24 12.80 -12.80
N LEU A 376 -4.43 12.99 -12.24
CA LEU A 376 -4.93 12.17 -11.13
C LEU A 376 -5.21 10.73 -11.58
N GLN A 377 -5.52 9.85 -10.62
CA GLN A 377 -5.84 8.45 -10.94
C GLN A 377 -6.98 8.32 -11.94
N GLU A 378 -6.74 7.50 -12.98
CA GLU A 378 -7.73 7.08 -13.97
C GLU A 378 -7.55 5.59 -14.27
N LEU A 379 -8.54 5.00 -14.96
CA LEU A 379 -8.47 3.65 -15.50
C LEU A 379 -7.93 3.67 -16.92
N TYR A 380 -7.11 2.69 -17.22
CA TYR A 380 -6.50 2.48 -18.53
C TYR A 380 -6.66 1.02 -18.95
N GLN A 381 -6.78 0.81 -20.27
CA GLN A 381 -6.71 -0.51 -20.88
C GLN A 381 -5.52 -0.59 -21.83
N MET A 382 -4.80 -1.71 -21.79
CA MET A 382 -3.64 -1.97 -22.64
C MET A 382 -3.82 -3.22 -23.47
N ASP A 383 -3.56 -3.12 -24.76
CA ASP A 383 -3.30 -4.26 -25.63
C ASP A 383 -1.84 -4.69 -25.45
N ILE A 384 -1.64 -5.84 -24.82
CA ILE A 384 -0.30 -6.36 -24.50
C ILE A 384 0.46 -6.73 -25.76
N THR A 385 -0.23 -7.20 -26.81
CA THR A 385 0.39 -7.63 -28.06
C THR A 385 0.98 -6.45 -28.82
N ASN A 386 0.21 -5.37 -28.95
CA ASN A 386 0.61 -4.16 -29.65
C ASN A 386 1.37 -3.15 -28.77
N LYS A 387 1.44 -3.41 -27.47
CA LYS A 387 2.02 -2.52 -26.44
C LYS A 387 1.44 -1.10 -26.48
N THR A 388 0.15 -0.99 -26.75
CA THR A 388 -0.56 0.29 -26.77
C THR A 388 -1.59 0.33 -25.67
N TYR A 389 -1.73 1.48 -25.00
CA TYR A 389 -2.74 1.67 -23.98
C TYR A 389 -3.55 2.94 -24.24
N GLN A 390 -4.74 2.98 -23.68
CA GLN A 390 -5.63 4.13 -23.73
C GLN A 390 -6.29 4.34 -22.38
N ARG A 391 -6.52 5.58 -22.02
CA ARG A 391 -7.35 5.95 -20.88
C ARG A 391 -8.80 5.62 -21.21
N ILE A 392 -9.49 4.94 -20.30
CA ILE A 392 -10.89 4.52 -20.44
C ILE A 392 -11.84 5.23 -19.46
N SER A 393 -11.32 6.03 -18.52
CA SER A 393 -12.14 6.85 -17.60
C SER A 393 -11.73 8.33 -17.61
N ASP A 394 -12.58 9.18 -17.05
CA ASP A 394 -12.42 10.63 -16.99
C ASP A 394 -12.87 11.22 -15.63
N TYR A 395 -12.72 10.45 -14.56
CA TYR A 395 -13.24 10.78 -13.23
C TYR A 395 -12.69 12.08 -12.65
N ASN A 396 -11.42 12.38 -12.92
CA ASN A 396 -10.72 13.54 -12.38
C ASN A 396 -10.26 14.54 -13.45
N MET A 397 -10.62 14.34 -14.72
CA MET A 397 -10.22 15.22 -15.82
C MET A 397 -10.69 16.67 -15.65
N TRP A 398 -11.80 16.88 -14.90
CA TRP A 398 -12.29 18.21 -14.57
C TRP A 398 -11.23 19.11 -13.93
N VAL A 399 -10.24 18.51 -13.23
CA VAL A 399 -9.13 19.26 -12.62
C VAL A 399 -8.34 19.97 -13.70
N HIS A 400 -7.89 19.24 -14.71
CA HIS A 400 -7.16 19.82 -15.85
C HIS A 400 -8.02 20.75 -16.71
N GLU A 401 -9.31 20.49 -16.81
CA GLU A 401 -10.21 21.33 -17.60
C GLU A 401 -10.48 22.69 -16.93
N THR A 402 -10.61 22.71 -15.61
CA THR A 402 -11.11 23.89 -14.87
C THR A 402 -10.07 24.57 -14.01
N LYS A 403 -9.01 23.88 -13.57
CA LYS A 403 -8.00 24.36 -12.64
C LYS A 403 -6.65 24.65 -13.30
N THR A 404 -5.93 25.60 -12.76
CA THR A 404 -4.56 25.89 -13.16
C THR A 404 -3.62 24.90 -12.48
N ILE A 405 -2.98 24.06 -13.29
CA ILE A 405 -1.97 23.10 -12.84
C ILE A 405 -0.59 23.66 -13.19
N CYS A 406 0.30 23.67 -12.20
CA CYS A 406 1.67 24.12 -12.36
C CYS A 406 2.52 22.98 -12.93
N PRO A 407 3.19 23.19 -14.07
CA PRO A 407 4.08 22.17 -14.64
C PRO A 407 5.32 21.99 -13.76
N LEU A 408 5.87 20.79 -13.78
CA LEU A 408 7.16 20.45 -13.20
C LEU A 408 8.29 20.78 -14.17
N GLU A 409 9.32 21.46 -13.67
CA GLU A 409 10.57 21.65 -14.39
C GLU A 409 11.64 20.76 -13.74
N GLU A 410 12.31 19.93 -14.56
CA GLU A 410 13.42 19.11 -14.06
C GLU A 410 14.59 19.99 -13.60
N CYS A 411 15.12 19.67 -12.44
CA CYS A 411 16.26 20.36 -11.83
C CYS A 411 17.30 19.34 -11.35
N ASN A 412 17.77 18.51 -12.28
CA ASN A 412 18.76 17.48 -12.00
C ASN A 412 20.14 18.09 -11.76
N PHE A 413 20.94 17.45 -10.90
CA PHE A 413 22.29 17.88 -10.56
C PHE A 413 23.18 16.66 -10.21
N THR A 414 24.47 16.89 -10.02
CA THR A 414 25.42 15.83 -9.65
C THR A 414 25.94 16.06 -8.24
N SER A 415 25.92 15.02 -7.42
CA SER A 415 26.53 14.95 -6.09
C SER A 415 27.38 13.68 -6.01
N ASP A 416 28.65 13.82 -5.63
CA ASP A 416 29.60 12.69 -5.54
C ASP A 416 29.58 11.75 -6.78
N ASP A 417 29.64 12.34 -7.97
CA ASP A 417 29.57 11.65 -9.27
C ASP A 417 28.24 10.89 -9.54
N ILE A 418 27.22 11.10 -8.71
CA ILE A 418 25.89 10.52 -8.89
C ILE A 418 24.93 11.62 -9.37
N THR A 419 24.21 11.37 -10.48
CA THR A 419 23.11 12.24 -10.91
C THR A 419 21.92 12.04 -9.99
N LEU A 420 21.44 13.12 -9.36
CA LEU A 420 20.24 13.16 -8.54
C LEU A 420 19.13 13.88 -9.28
N TYR A 421 17.91 13.39 -9.10
CA TYR A 421 16.72 13.89 -9.78
C TYR A 421 15.92 14.79 -8.83
N GLY A 422 15.59 15.98 -9.32
CA GLY A 422 14.75 16.92 -8.59
C GLY A 422 13.89 17.74 -9.53
N TRP A 423 12.90 18.42 -8.97
CA TRP A 423 11.91 19.18 -9.71
C TRP A 423 11.59 20.48 -9.01
N VAL A 424 11.14 21.45 -9.81
CA VAL A 424 10.68 22.76 -9.35
C VAL A 424 9.34 23.08 -10.00
N MET A 425 8.38 23.52 -9.19
CA MET A 425 7.14 24.16 -9.64
C MET A 425 7.27 25.66 -9.47
N LYS A 426 6.98 26.42 -10.52
CA LYS A 426 6.83 27.88 -10.43
C LYS A 426 5.45 28.26 -9.90
N PRO A 427 5.34 29.36 -9.17
CA PRO A 427 4.04 29.84 -8.71
C PRO A 427 3.13 30.23 -9.87
N VAL A 428 1.83 30.06 -9.68
CA VAL A 428 0.82 30.57 -10.62
C VAL A 428 0.95 32.08 -10.73
N GLY A 429 0.90 32.58 -11.97
CA GLY A 429 1.10 34.01 -12.23
C GLY A 429 2.54 34.48 -12.04
N TYR A 430 3.51 33.58 -12.20
CA TYR A 430 4.94 33.95 -12.21
C TYR A 430 5.22 35.09 -13.20
N GLU A 431 5.90 36.10 -12.71
CA GLU A 431 6.35 37.25 -13.49
C GLU A 431 7.85 37.43 -13.30
N GLU A 432 8.57 37.57 -14.41
CA GLU A 432 10.00 37.80 -14.39
C GLU A 432 10.34 39.11 -13.63
N GLY A 433 11.39 39.09 -12.82
CA GLY A 433 11.83 40.21 -12.01
C GLY A 433 11.12 40.40 -10.66
N LYS A 434 10.07 39.59 -10.37
CA LYS A 434 9.48 39.53 -9.03
C LYS A 434 10.17 38.48 -8.15
N GLN A 435 10.07 38.68 -6.85
CA GLN A 435 10.60 37.75 -5.84
C GLN A 435 9.46 36.97 -5.16
N TYR A 436 9.66 35.66 -5.00
CA TYR A 436 8.66 34.76 -4.47
C TYR A 436 9.19 33.93 -3.31
N PRO A 437 8.35 33.55 -2.33
CA PRO A 437 8.73 32.58 -1.32
C PRO A 437 8.86 31.18 -1.95
N ALA A 438 9.57 30.28 -1.26
CA ALA A 438 9.74 28.91 -1.71
C ALA A 438 9.60 27.89 -0.58
N ILE A 439 9.27 26.66 -0.93
CA ILE A 439 9.15 25.53 -0.01
C ILE A 439 9.97 24.35 -0.58
N LEU A 440 10.93 23.85 0.23
CA LEU A 440 11.54 22.56 0.04
C LEU A 440 10.63 21.52 0.68
N ASP A 441 10.15 20.53 -0.09
CA ASP A 441 9.39 19.41 0.41
C ASP A 441 10.21 18.11 0.35
N ILE A 442 10.20 17.34 1.46
CA ILE A 442 11.03 16.15 1.65
C ILE A 442 10.12 14.96 1.89
N HIS A 443 10.18 13.95 1.00
CA HIS A 443 9.36 12.75 1.11
C HIS A 443 9.67 11.91 2.36
N GLY A 444 8.74 11.01 2.70
CA GLY A 444 8.93 10.02 3.76
C GLY A 444 9.71 8.78 3.31
N GLY A 445 9.79 7.79 4.14
CA GLY A 445 10.47 6.53 3.89
C GLY A 445 11.69 6.32 4.79
N PRO A 446 12.91 6.52 4.34
CA PRO A 446 13.40 7.23 3.13
C PRO A 446 13.18 6.51 1.81
N ARG A 447 12.92 5.20 1.85
CA ARG A 447 12.79 4.35 0.68
C ARG A 447 11.41 4.50 0.01
N THR A 448 11.14 5.68 -0.50
CA THR A 448 10.08 6.05 -1.43
C THR A 448 10.66 6.98 -2.49
N VAL A 449 9.87 7.44 -3.45
CA VAL A 449 10.30 8.44 -4.42
C VAL A 449 9.21 9.48 -4.63
N TYR A 450 9.60 10.74 -4.84
CA TYR A 450 8.79 11.69 -5.57
C TYR A 450 8.94 11.45 -7.07
N GLY A 451 7.86 11.58 -7.81
CA GLY A 451 7.82 11.50 -9.27
C GLY A 451 7.17 12.73 -9.88
N THR A 452 6.80 12.58 -11.15
CA THR A 452 6.10 13.63 -11.91
C THR A 452 4.58 13.58 -11.74
N VAL A 453 4.06 12.63 -10.95
CA VAL A 453 2.63 12.46 -10.71
C VAL A 453 2.02 13.63 -9.96
N PHE A 454 0.73 13.83 -10.13
CA PHE A 454 -0.02 14.88 -9.44
C PHE A 454 0.11 14.76 -7.92
N TYR A 455 0.43 15.90 -7.27
CA TYR A 455 0.50 16.03 -5.83
C TYR A 455 -0.30 17.25 -5.40
N HIS A 456 -1.42 17.05 -4.71
CA HIS A 456 -2.37 18.13 -4.42
C HIS A 456 -1.77 19.23 -3.55
N GLU A 457 -1.10 18.86 -2.46
CA GLU A 457 -0.51 19.79 -1.52
C GLU A 457 0.50 20.71 -2.23
N MET A 458 1.40 20.15 -3.03
CA MET A 458 2.40 20.92 -3.80
C MET A 458 1.74 21.85 -4.83
N GLN A 459 0.73 21.36 -5.53
CA GLN A 459 -0.02 22.16 -6.50
C GLN A 459 -0.77 23.32 -5.82
N VAL A 460 -1.33 23.10 -4.62
CA VAL A 460 -1.98 24.17 -3.84
C VAL A 460 -0.98 25.23 -3.42
N TRP A 461 0.21 24.86 -2.95
CA TRP A 461 1.24 25.84 -2.59
C TRP A 461 1.69 26.67 -3.80
N ALA A 462 1.90 26.02 -4.94
CA ALA A 462 2.24 26.74 -6.17
C ALA A 462 1.12 27.68 -6.64
N ASN A 463 -0.14 27.28 -6.46
CA ASN A 463 -1.31 28.13 -6.72
C ASN A 463 -1.46 29.30 -5.71
N GLN A 464 -0.85 29.18 -4.53
CA GLN A 464 -0.79 30.26 -3.52
C GLN A 464 0.41 31.20 -3.67
N GLY A 465 1.24 31.00 -4.71
CA GLY A 465 2.33 31.91 -5.02
C GLY A 465 3.70 31.48 -4.52
N TYR A 466 3.87 30.21 -4.13
CA TYR A 466 5.16 29.67 -3.73
C TYR A 466 5.85 28.96 -4.89
N PHE A 467 7.17 29.07 -4.99
CA PHE A 467 7.97 28.03 -5.61
C PHE A 467 7.91 26.79 -4.72
N VAL A 468 7.75 25.63 -5.34
CA VAL A 468 7.83 24.34 -4.63
C VAL A 468 8.92 23.51 -5.28
N PHE A 469 9.86 22.99 -4.50
CA PHE A 469 10.94 22.18 -5.02
C PHE A 469 11.18 20.96 -4.15
N PHE A 470 11.50 19.85 -4.80
CA PHE A 470 11.66 18.55 -4.15
C PHE A 470 12.59 17.66 -4.98
N MET A 471 13.16 16.67 -4.34
CA MET A 471 14.09 15.74 -4.98
C MET A 471 14.09 14.36 -4.32
N ASN A 472 14.78 13.42 -4.93
CA ASN A 472 15.05 12.09 -4.37
C ASN A 472 16.52 11.99 -3.96
N PRO A 473 16.86 12.20 -2.66
CA PRO A 473 18.22 12.06 -2.15
C PRO A 473 18.66 10.60 -2.13
N ARG A 474 19.94 10.33 -1.89
CA ARG A 474 20.42 8.98 -1.54
C ARG A 474 19.62 8.47 -0.34
N GLY A 475 19.25 7.18 -0.36
CA GLY A 475 18.27 6.59 0.55
C GLY A 475 16.88 6.39 -0.08
N SER A 476 16.56 7.11 -1.17
CA SER A 476 15.31 6.91 -1.92
C SER A 476 15.30 5.58 -2.67
N ASP A 477 14.11 5.14 -3.05
CA ASP A 477 13.89 3.93 -3.86
C ASP A 477 14.16 4.14 -5.37
N GLY A 478 13.91 3.11 -6.18
CA GLY A 478 13.89 3.13 -7.64
C GLY A 478 15.26 3.11 -8.33
N ARG A 479 16.35 2.93 -7.57
CA ARG A 479 17.72 2.88 -8.10
C ARG A 479 18.55 1.74 -7.50
N GLY A 480 17.86 0.69 -7.08
CA GLY A 480 18.46 -0.51 -6.50
C GLY A 480 18.90 -0.34 -5.05
N ASN A 481 19.31 -1.44 -4.45
CA ASN A 481 19.68 -1.52 -3.03
C ASN A 481 20.83 -0.58 -2.64
N GLY A 482 21.85 -0.46 -3.48
CA GLY A 482 23.04 0.35 -3.17
C GLY A 482 22.74 1.85 -3.08
N PHE A 483 21.78 2.37 -3.84
CA PHE A 483 21.35 3.78 -3.76
C PHE A 483 20.45 4.02 -2.53
N ALA A 484 19.63 3.03 -2.18
CA ALA A 484 18.72 3.08 -1.04
C ALA A 484 19.44 2.86 0.30
N ASP A 485 20.69 2.41 0.30
CA ASP A 485 21.44 2.11 1.52
C ASP A 485 22.01 3.37 2.18
N ILE A 486 21.30 3.86 3.18
CA ILE A 486 21.79 4.88 4.11
C ILE A 486 21.79 4.41 5.56
N ASN A 487 21.89 3.09 5.78
CA ASN A 487 21.90 2.50 7.11
C ASN A 487 23.09 3.04 7.93
N GLY A 488 22.81 3.59 9.12
CA GLY A 488 23.79 4.27 9.96
C GLY A 488 24.29 5.63 9.42
N LYS A 489 23.60 6.19 8.40
CA LYS A 489 24.06 7.44 7.73
C LYS A 489 22.95 8.51 7.62
N TYR A 490 21.86 8.32 8.34
CA TYR A 490 20.77 9.31 8.37
C TYR A 490 21.26 10.67 8.84
N GLY A 491 20.88 11.72 8.13
CA GLY A 491 21.32 13.10 8.42
C GLY A 491 22.74 13.41 7.97
N THR A 492 23.38 12.57 7.16
CA THR A 492 24.71 12.81 6.60
C THR A 492 24.64 13.05 5.09
N ILE A 493 24.81 12.02 4.27
CA ILE A 493 24.84 12.12 2.80
C ILE A 493 23.51 12.57 2.21
N ASP A 494 22.40 12.17 2.80
CA ASP A 494 21.05 12.56 2.45
C ASP A 494 20.80 14.06 2.76
N TYR A 495 21.27 14.56 3.90
CA TYR A 495 21.26 15.97 4.24
C TYR A 495 22.12 16.79 3.26
N GLU A 496 23.33 16.33 2.95
CA GLU A 496 24.23 16.98 2.00
C GLU A 496 23.61 17.10 0.61
N ASP A 497 22.94 16.04 0.13
CA ASP A 497 22.22 16.04 -1.15
C ASP A 497 21.11 17.09 -1.18
N LEU A 498 20.32 17.21 -0.11
CA LEU A 498 19.24 18.19 0.02
C LEU A 498 19.77 19.64 0.09
N MET A 499 20.87 19.86 0.82
CA MET A 499 21.49 21.18 0.89
C MET A 499 22.07 21.61 -0.45
N LYS A 500 22.75 20.73 -1.14
CA LYS A 500 23.29 20.96 -2.48
C LYS A 500 22.20 21.20 -3.51
N PHE A 501 21.12 20.42 -3.46
CA PHE A 501 19.94 20.67 -4.30
C PHE A 501 19.36 22.06 -4.06
N THR A 502 19.23 22.45 -2.81
CA THR A 502 18.75 23.80 -2.46
C THR A 502 19.66 24.90 -3.06
N ASP A 503 21.00 24.72 -3.05
CA ASP A 503 21.93 25.66 -3.69
C ASP A 503 21.68 25.75 -5.19
N VAL A 504 21.56 24.59 -5.86
CA VAL A 504 21.29 24.51 -7.31
C VAL A 504 19.97 25.20 -7.67
N VAL A 505 18.92 24.99 -6.88
CA VAL A 505 17.60 25.63 -7.11
C VAL A 505 17.70 27.12 -6.95
N LEU A 506 18.32 27.62 -5.89
CA LEU A 506 18.46 29.07 -5.64
C LEU A 506 19.34 29.78 -6.69
N GLU A 507 20.33 29.08 -7.26
CA GLU A 507 21.14 29.58 -8.36
C GLU A 507 20.35 29.65 -9.67
N ARG A 508 19.61 28.56 -10.02
CA ARG A 508 18.85 28.48 -11.26
C ARG A 508 17.60 29.35 -11.28
N TYR A 509 17.02 29.61 -10.12
CA TYR A 509 15.78 30.37 -9.95
C TYR A 509 15.98 31.63 -9.08
N PRO A 510 16.67 32.68 -9.60
CA PRO A 510 16.96 33.90 -8.83
C PRO A 510 15.72 34.70 -8.42
N ALA A 511 14.52 34.30 -8.94
CA ALA A 511 13.24 34.83 -8.48
C ALA A 511 12.81 34.31 -7.10
N ILE A 512 13.49 33.28 -6.56
CA ILE A 512 13.26 32.82 -5.19
C ILE A 512 13.91 33.80 -4.20
N ASP A 513 13.11 34.34 -3.29
CA ASP A 513 13.61 35.15 -2.18
C ASP A 513 14.23 34.25 -1.11
N GLN A 514 15.56 34.27 -1.03
CA GLN A 514 16.32 33.44 -0.08
C GLN A 514 15.98 33.73 1.40
N GLN A 515 15.34 34.88 1.69
CA GLN A 515 14.87 35.24 3.04
C GLN A 515 13.46 34.70 3.32
N ARG A 516 12.83 34.00 2.37
CA ARG A 516 11.49 33.44 2.49
C ARG A 516 11.43 31.98 1.98
N VAL A 517 12.45 31.17 2.31
CA VAL A 517 12.48 29.75 2.00
C VAL A 517 12.09 28.95 3.24
N GLY A 518 11.06 28.13 3.13
CA GLY A 518 10.63 27.17 4.14
C GLY A 518 11.06 25.74 3.80
N VAL A 519 11.00 24.85 4.79
CA VAL A 519 11.22 23.40 4.63
C VAL A 519 10.12 22.62 5.32
N THR A 520 9.66 21.54 4.68
CA THR A 520 8.67 20.63 5.25
C THR A 520 8.96 19.20 4.84
N GLY A 521 8.35 18.26 5.54
CA GLY A 521 8.37 16.85 5.21
C GLY A 521 7.70 16.02 6.30
N GLY A 522 7.26 14.82 5.91
CA GLY A 522 6.58 13.88 6.80
C GLY A 522 7.40 12.61 7.05
N SER A 523 7.26 12.00 8.25
CA SER A 523 7.95 10.76 8.62
C SER A 523 9.49 10.94 8.55
N TYR A 524 10.20 10.22 7.70
CA TYR A 524 11.63 10.49 7.43
C TYR A 524 11.85 11.96 7.00
N GLY A 525 10.99 12.51 6.14
CA GLY A 525 11.06 13.94 5.76
C GLY A 525 10.86 14.87 6.96
N GLY A 526 10.07 14.46 7.96
CA GLY A 526 9.93 15.13 9.25
C GLY A 526 11.20 15.04 10.10
N PHE A 527 11.83 13.88 10.18
CA PHE A 527 13.16 13.71 10.77
C PHE A 527 14.16 14.66 10.11
N MET A 528 14.24 14.64 8.79
CA MET A 528 15.17 15.48 8.05
C MET A 528 14.87 16.99 8.23
N THR A 529 13.59 17.36 8.32
CA THR A 529 13.20 18.75 8.65
C THR A 529 13.73 19.15 10.03
N ASN A 530 13.59 18.30 11.05
CA ASN A 530 14.17 18.55 12.39
C ASN A 530 15.69 18.61 12.34
N TRP A 531 16.33 17.73 11.60
CA TRP A 531 17.78 17.71 11.41
C TRP A 531 18.28 19.01 10.78
N ILE A 532 17.66 19.45 9.70
CA ILE A 532 17.99 20.68 8.97
C ILE A 532 17.95 21.90 9.90
N ILE A 533 16.86 22.10 10.65
CA ILE A 533 16.73 23.28 11.52
C ILE A 533 17.71 23.29 12.71
N GLY A 534 18.22 22.12 13.08
CA GLY A 534 19.29 21.99 14.08
C GLY A 534 20.70 22.30 13.52
N HIS A 535 20.89 22.25 12.19
CA HIS A 535 22.21 22.33 11.56
C HIS A 535 22.41 23.60 10.70
N THR A 536 21.34 24.30 10.32
CA THR A 536 21.44 25.49 9.49
C THR A 536 20.32 26.51 9.76
N ASN A 537 20.63 27.81 9.59
CA ASN A 537 19.67 28.92 9.66
C ASN A 537 19.14 29.35 8.29
N ARG A 538 19.35 28.53 7.27
CA ARG A 538 19.02 28.83 5.88
C ARG A 538 17.51 29.00 5.67
N PHE A 539 16.72 28.11 6.26
CA PHE A 539 15.27 28.10 6.15
C PHE A 539 14.65 29.01 7.22
N LYS A 540 13.63 29.78 6.82
CA LYS A 540 12.99 30.81 7.69
C LYS A 540 11.72 30.31 8.36
N ALA A 541 11.19 29.20 7.86
CA ALA A 541 10.06 28.46 8.44
C ALA A 541 10.27 26.96 8.24
N ALA A 542 9.76 26.19 9.17
CA ALA A 542 9.79 24.73 9.09
C ALA A 542 8.47 24.14 9.56
N ALA A 543 7.97 23.12 8.84
CA ALA A 543 6.81 22.34 9.23
C ALA A 543 7.20 20.87 9.27
N SER A 544 7.53 20.36 10.45
CA SER A 544 7.88 18.96 10.67
C SER A 544 6.62 18.15 10.95
N GLN A 545 6.30 17.19 10.09
CA GLN A 545 5.07 16.41 10.16
C GLN A 545 5.36 14.97 10.58
N ARG A 546 4.56 14.39 11.54
CA ARG A 546 4.65 13.00 12.00
C ARG A 546 6.10 12.48 12.05
N SER A 547 6.95 13.26 12.69
CA SER A 547 8.41 13.16 12.60
C SER A 547 9.01 12.22 13.61
N ILE A 548 10.27 11.86 13.37
CA ILE A 548 11.17 11.29 14.37
C ILE A 548 11.98 12.45 14.95
N ALA A 549 11.73 12.79 16.21
CA ALA A 549 12.44 13.87 16.91
C ALA A 549 13.57 13.37 17.82
N ASN A 550 13.48 12.09 18.24
CA ASN A 550 14.45 11.44 19.09
C ASN A 550 14.38 9.94 18.87
N TRP A 551 15.50 9.32 18.50
CA TRP A 551 15.56 7.90 18.16
C TRP A 551 15.28 6.96 19.33
N ILE A 552 15.68 7.34 20.57
CA ILE A 552 15.40 6.56 21.77
C ILE A 552 13.90 6.50 22.03
N SER A 553 13.22 7.66 21.99
CA SER A 553 11.76 7.70 22.12
C SER A 553 11.08 6.92 21.02
N PHE A 554 11.52 7.08 19.78
CA PHE A 554 10.98 6.37 18.61
C PHE A 554 11.10 4.84 18.75
N ALA A 555 12.25 4.34 19.20
CA ALA A 555 12.47 2.90 19.43
C ALA A 555 11.46 2.27 20.38
N HIS A 556 10.97 3.04 21.36
CA HIS A 556 10.11 2.50 22.44
C HIS A 556 8.64 2.90 22.32
N THR A 557 8.27 3.85 21.47
CA THR A 557 6.89 4.35 21.34
C THR A 557 6.28 4.19 19.96
N SER A 558 7.10 3.98 18.92
CA SER A 558 6.61 3.77 17.56
C SER A 558 6.20 2.32 17.31
N ASP A 559 5.24 2.13 16.43
CA ASP A 559 4.79 0.83 15.92
C ASP A 559 5.89 0.04 15.20
N ILE A 560 6.89 0.72 14.64
CA ILE A 560 8.05 0.13 13.97
C ILE A 560 9.36 0.31 14.74
N GLY A 561 9.33 0.96 15.91
CA GLY A 561 10.54 1.36 16.65
C GLY A 561 11.40 0.18 17.11
N GLU A 562 10.80 -0.94 17.49
CA GLU A 562 11.48 -2.13 17.97
C GLU A 562 12.58 -2.65 17.02
N PHE A 563 12.31 -2.65 15.71
CA PHE A 563 13.25 -3.17 14.73
C PHE A 563 13.90 -2.07 13.88
N PHE A 564 13.16 -0.97 13.58
CA PHE A 564 13.60 0.05 12.64
C PHE A 564 14.86 0.78 13.12
N THR A 565 14.88 1.21 14.38
CA THR A 565 16.02 1.95 14.93
C THR A 565 17.28 1.12 14.88
N LYS A 566 17.22 -0.13 15.34
CA LYS A 566 18.35 -1.03 15.33
C LYS A 566 18.88 -1.33 13.92
N ASP A 567 17.98 -1.57 12.99
CA ASP A 567 18.32 -1.89 11.60
C ASP A 567 18.82 -0.65 10.86
N GLN A 568 18.09 0.47 10.92
CA GLN A 568 18.37 1.64 10.09
C GLN A 568 19.43 2.58 10.67
N GLN A 569 19.51 2.72 11.99
CA GLN A 569 20.58 3.51 12.64
C GLN A 569 21.80 2.66 12.95
N GLN A 570 21.69 1.33 12.85
CA GLN A 570 22.72 0.37 13.29
C GLN A 570 23.16 0.59 14.73
N ALA A 571 22.24 1.04 15.56
CA ALA A 571 22.44 1.37 16.97
C ALA A 571 21.29 0.82 17.83
N ASP A 572 21.60 0.40 19.04
CA ASP A 572 20.68 -0.17 20.00
C ASP A 572 20.55 0.75 21.22
N THR A 573 19.34 0.96 21.71
CA THR A 573 19.06 1.84 22.86
C THR A 573 19.69 1.38 24.18
N TRP A 574 20.15 0.13 24.26
CA TRP A 574 20.76 -0.45 25.45
C TRP A 574 22.27 -0.66 25.33
N GLU A 575 22.75 -0.99 24.14
CA GLU A 575 24.14 -1.39 23.89
C GLU A 575 24.98 -0.28 23.27
N SER A 576 24.37 0.64 22.50
CA SER A 576 25.06 1.69 21.75
C SER A 576 24.23 2.99 21.70
N VAL A 577 23.70 3.41 22.85
CA VAL A 577 22.81 4.58 22.94
C VAL A 577 23.51 5.89 22.50
N GLU A 578 24.81 5.96 22.59
CA GLU A 578 25.61 7.11 22.14
C GLU A 578 25.63 7.26 20.60
N ASP A 579 25.26 6.22 19.85
CA ASP A 579 25.19 6.24 18.39
C ASP A 579 23.80 6.66 17.87
N LEU A 580 22.85 6.87 18.78
CA LEU A 580 21.49 7.31 18.51
C LEU A 580 21.32 8.83 18.70
#